data_e0787ecaf34208acdc50be7dbcb23f9a
#
_entry.id   e0787ecaf34208acdc50be7dbcb23f9a
#
_cell.length_a   1.000
_cell.length_b   1.000
_cell.length_c   1.000
_cell.angle_alpha   90.00
_cell.angle_beta   90.00
_cell.angle_gamma   90.00
#
_symmetry.space_group_name_H-M   'P 1'
#
loop_
_entity.id
_entity.type
_entity.pdbx_description
1 polymer ?
#
loop_
_entity_poly.entity_id
_entity_poly.type
_entity_poly.pdbx_seq_one_letter_code
_entity_poly.pdbx_strand_id
1 'polypeptide(L)'
;SAMESLIGQDLAPAGRGPMRVELTGDPLCEGLRYEEPVFGMVATSYGLEGEYPERLAGPEAERVLGRFADGVPALTLRDMGSWVSVYNGSPGLPPGILRNLARLAGAHIYSDTDDALYAGRGVIALHARTAGPKAIQLPRQLRVRELLDGDGRERTTDRIEFDASAFETRVFEVDVP
;
A
#
# COMPACT_ATOMS: atom_id res chain seq x y z
N SER A 1 -4.08 5.44 -25.83
CA SER A 1 -5.42 5.44 -25.22
C SER A 1 -5.58 6.62 -24.25
N ALA A 2 -6.80 6.89 -23.78
CA ALA A 2 -7.03 7.94 -22.78
C ALA A 2 -6.29 7.63 -21.45
N MET A 3 -6.15 6.34 -21.11
CA MET A 3 -5.40 5.89 -19.94
C MET A 3 -3.90 6.22 -20.09
N GLU A 4 -3.30 5.90 -21.21
CA GLU A 4 -1.88 6.19 -21.48
C GLU A 4 -1.58 7.69 -21.41
N SER A 5 -2.48 8.51 -21.95
CA SER A 5 -2.37 9.98 -21.84
C SER A 5 -2.43 10.45 -20.38
N LEU A 6 -3.27 9.83 -19.54
CA LEU A 6 -3.42 10.20 -18.14
C LEU A 6 -2.22 9.77 -17.30
N ILE A 7 -1.72 8.54 -17.49
CA ILE A 7 -0.61 7.99 -16.71
C ILE A 7 0.77 8.33 -17.29
N GLY A 8 0.83 8.85 -18.51
CA GLY A 8 2.07 9.18 -19.20
C GLY A 8 2.94 7.97 -19.56
N GLN A 9 2.39 6.78 -19.57
CA GLN A 9 3.09 5.53 -19.92
C GLN A 9 2.37 4.81 -21.04
N ASP A 10 3.11 4.31 -22.01
CA ASP A 10 2.57 3.51 -23.11
C ASP A 10 2.39 2.07 -22.66
N LEU A 11 1.17 1.57 -22.74
CA LEU A 11 0.83 0.21 -22.33
C LEU A 11 0.70 -0.70 -23.56
N ALA A 12 1.18 -1.92 -23.44
CA ALA A 12 1.09 -2.92 -24.51
C ALA A 12 0.29 -4.15 -24.06
N PRO A 13 -0.52 -4.77 -24.94
CA PRO A 13 -1.12 -6.06 -24.64
C PRO A 13 -0.05 -7.11 -24.33
N ALA A 14 -0.21 -7.83 -23.22
CA ALA A 14 0.72 -8.87 -22.75
C ALA A 14 0.09 -10.27 -22.78
N GLY A 15 -1.04 -10.41 -23.47
CA GLY A 15 -1.78 -11.65 -23.55
C GLY A 15 -2.41 -12.08 -22.23
N ARG A 16 -3.07 -13.24 -22.24
CA ARG A 16 -3.67 -13.82 -21.03
C ARG A 16 -2.64 -14.63 -20.26
N GLY A 17 -2.65 -14.52 -18.94
CA GLY A 17 -1.73 -15.27 -18.11
C GLY A 17 -1.85 -14.94 -16.63
N PRO A 18 -1.07 -15.68 -15.79
CA PRO A 18 -1.04 -15.43 -14.37
C PRO A 18 -0.74 -13.97 -14.03
N MET A 19 -1.47 -13.44 -13.05
CA MET A 19 -1.28 -12.05 -12.58
C MET A 19 -0.23 -11.96 -11.46
N ARG A 20 0.46 -13.05 -11.17
CA ARG A 20 1.55 -13.07 -10.21
C ARG A 20 2.66 -12.13 -10.67
N VAL A 21 3.11 -11.29 -9.76
CA VAL A 21 4.20 -10.34 -10.00
C VAL A 21 5.40 -10.72 -9.14
N GLU A 22 6.57 -10.74 -9.75
CA GLU A 22 7.86 -10.90 -9.08
C GLU A 22 8.52 -9.53 -9.00
N LEU A 23 8.84 -9.09 -7.77
CA LEU A 23 9.48 -7.80 -7.57
C LEU A 23 10.94 -7.86 -8.02
N THR A 24 11.42 -6.75 -8.55
CA THR A 24 12.82 -6.58 -8.95
C THR A 24 13.69 -6.25 -7.75
N GLY A 25 15.02 -6.20 -7.95
CA GLY A 25 15.99 -5.71 -6.95
C GLY A 25 15.99 -4.19 -6.76
N ASP A 26 14.93 -3.50 -7.18
CA ASP A 26 14.81 -2.05 -7.00
C ASP A 26 14.72 -1.68 -5.49
N PRO A 27 15.40 -0.61 -5.04
CA PRO A 27 15.35 -0.18 -3.63
C PRO A 27 13.93 0.05 -3.07
N LEU A 28 12.96 0.42 -3.89
CA LEU A 28 11.56 0.56 -3.47
C LEU A 28 10.91 -0.80 -3.14
N CYS A 29 11.52 -1.90 -3.57
CA CYS A 29 11.03 -3.26 -3.39
C CYS A 29 11.84 -4.04 -2.35
N GLU A 30 12.89 -3.45 -1.78
CA GLU A 30 13.79 -4.15 -0.86
C GLU A 30 13.04 -4.71 0.37
N GLY A 31 13.29 -6.00 0.65
CA GLY A 31 12.65 -6.71 1.77
C GLY A 31 11.17 -7.02 1.58
N LEU A 32 10.59 -6.68 0.43
CA LEU A 32 9.18 -6.92 0.13
C LEU A 32 8.99 -8.16 -0.74
N ARG A 33 7.81 -8.74 -0.63
CA ARG A 33 7.31 -9.78 -1.52
C ARG A 33 5.97 -9.35 -2.06
N TYR A 34 5.74 -9.62 -3.32
CA TYR A 34 4.40 -9.51 -3.89
C TYR A 34 3.65 -10.79 -3.48
N GLU A 35 2.99 -10.73 -2.33
CA GLU A 35 2.06 -11.81 -1.98
C GLU A 35 1.00 -11.87 -3.07
N GLU A 36 0.72 -13.07 -3.58
CA GLU A 36 -0.33 -13.22 -4.57
C GLU A 36 -1.60 -12.58 -4.02
N PRO A 37 -2.15 -11.58 -4.70
CA PRO A 37 -3.47 -11.10 -4.32
C PRO A 37 -4.37 -12.33 -4.33
N VAL A 38 -5.31 -12.39 -3.39
CA VAL A 38 -6.28 -13.49 -3.27
C VAL A 38 -7.21 -13.45 -4.49
N PHE A 39 -6.64 -13.72 -5.65
CA PHE A 39 -7.27 -13.63 -6.97
C PHE A 39 -8.34 -14.65 -7.19
N GLY A 40 -8.29 -15.78 -6.51
CA GLY A 40 -9.37 -16.75 -6.55
C GLY A 40 -10.74 -16.12 -6.24
N MET A 41 -10.77 -15.15 -5.31
CA MET A 41 -12.02 -14.43 -5.00
C MET A 41 -12.40 -13.39 -6.07
N VAL A 42 -11.43 -12.74 -6.69
CA VAL A 42 -11.73 -11.75 -7.74
C VAL A 42 -12.09 -12.47 -9.05
N ALA A 43 -11.38 -13.52 -9.41
CA ALA A 43 -11.69 -14.32 -10.61
C ALA A 43 -13.09 -14.94 -10.52
N THR A 44 -13.44 -15.53 -9.38
CA THR A 44 -14.78 -16.10 -9.15
C THR A 44 -15.88 -15.03 -9.06
N SER A 45 -15.60 -13.87 -8.47
CA SER A 45 -16.55 -12.76 -8.39
C SER A 45 -16.89 -12.16 -9.74
N TYR A 46 -15.98 -12.23 -10.71
CA TYR A 46 -16.19 -11.75 -12.09
C TYR A 46 -16.54 -12.88 -13.08
N GLY A 47 -16.80 -14.09 -12.62
CA GLY A 47 -17.18 -15.21 -13.48
C GLY A 47 -16.08 -15.72 -14.41
N LEU A 48 -14.82 -15.46 -14.06
CA LEU A 48 -13.63 -15.83 -14.84
C LEU A 48 -13.06 -17.20 -14.41
N GLU A 49 -13.91 -18.14 -13.99
CA GLU A 49 -13.46 -19.48 -13.65
C GLU A 49 -12.73 -20.14 -14.82
N GLY A 50 -11.45 -20.42 -14.63
CA GLY A 50 -10.61 -21.16 -15.58
C GLY A 50 -9.97 -20.31 -16.69
N GLU A 51 -10.23 -19.00 -16.79
CA GLU A 51 -9.57 -18.13 -17.74
C GLU A 51 -8.78 -17.02 -17.06
N TYR A 52 -7.52 -16.86 -17.46
CA TYR A 52 -6.73 -15.71 -17.04
C TYR A 52 -7.22 -14.43 -17.76
N PRO A 53 -7.28 -13.28 -17.06
CA PRO A 53 -7.59 -12.01 -17.69
C PRO A 53 -6.53 -11.60 -18.71
N GLU A 54 -6.90 -10.76 -19.65
CA GLU A 54 -5.95 -10.10 -20.53
C GLU A 54 -5.15 -9.08 -19.69
N ARG A 55 -3.81 -9.14 -19.86
CA ARG A 55 -2.87 -8.30 -19.12
C ARG A 55 -2.41 -7.14 -20.00
N LEU A 56 -2.13 -6.02 -19.38
CA LEU A 56 -1.39 -4.93 -20.00
C LEU A 56 -0.02 -4.86 -19.35
N ALA A 57 1.01 -4.72 -20.18
CA ALA A 57 2.38 -4.52 -19.76
C ALA A 57 2.69 -3.02 -19.70
N GLY A 58 3.45 -2.61 -18.71
CA GLY A 58 4.13 -1.32 -18.71
C GLY A 58 5.33 -1.33 -19.67
N PRO A 59 5.88 -0.16 -20.03
CA PRO A 59 7.00 -0.06 -20.93
C PRO A 59 8.32 -0.54 -20.31
N GLU A 60 9.12 -1.30 -21.07
CA GLU A 60 10.47 -1.75 -20.66
C GLU A 60 11.45 -0.59 -20.39
N ALA A 61 11.27 0.54 -21.05
CA ALA A 61 12.14 1.69 -20.92
C ALA A 61 11.98 2.45 -19.60
N GLU A 62 10.92 2.15 -18.86
CA GLU A 62 10.65 2.77 -17.56
C GLU A 62 11.35 2.00 -16.43
N ARG A 63 11.35 2.58 -15.22
CA ARG A 63 11.83 1.92 -14.01
C ARG A 63 10.89 0.77 -13.64
N VAL A 64 11.32 -0.46 -13.88
CA VAL A 64 10.51 -1.66 -13.63
C VAL A 64 10.70 -2.11 -12.19
N LEU A 65 9.62 -2.06 -11.40
CA LEU A 65 9.58 -2.50 -10.01
C LEU A 65 9.13 -3.96 -9.87
N GLY A 66 8.42 -4.48 -10.85
CA GLY A 66 7.96 -5.87 -10.84
C GLY A 66 7.59 -6.37 -12.23
N ARG A 67 7.70 -7.69 -12.42
CA ARG A 67 7.40 -8.39 -13.67
C ARG A 67 6.38 -9.49 -13.42
N PHE A 68 5.55 -9.76 -14.42
CA PHE A 68 4.80 -11.01 -14.44
C PHE A 68 5.75 -12.20 -14.52
N ALA A 69 5.27 -13.39 -14.20
CA ALA A 69 6.06 -14.63 -14.18
C ALA A 69 6.72 -14.97 -15.54
N ASP A 70 6.19 -14.44 -16.64
CA ASP A 70 6.74 -14.56 -18.00
C ASP A 70 7.76 -13.47 -18.34
N GLY A 71 8.14 -12.63 -17.38
CA GLY A 71 9.16 -11.60 -17.51
C GLY A 71 8.65 -10.24 -18.02
N VAL A 72 7.38 -10.13 -18.41
CA VAL A 72 6.79 -8.89 -18.92
C VAL A 72 6.63 -7.86 -17.79
N PRO A 73 6.93 -6.55 -17.99
CA PRO A 73 6.77 -5.53 -16.98
C PRO A 73 5.33 -5.41 -16.47
N ALA A 74 5.15 -5.60 -15.17
CA ALA A 74 3.85 -5.57 -14.49
C ALA A 74 3.66 -4.33 -13.62
N LEU A 75 4.74 -3.88 -13.00
CA LEU A 75 4.75 -2.71 -12.12
C LEU A 75 5.87 -1.79 -12.59
N THR A 76 5.51 -0.61 -13.06
CA THR A 76 6.46 0.37 -13.61
C THR A 76 6.27 1.74 -12.99
N LEU A 77 7.36 2.48 -12.87
CA LEU A 77 7.41 3.83 -12.34
C LEU A 77 8.06 4.75 -13.37
N ARG A 78 7.42 5.87 -13.65
CA ARG A 78 7.93 6.94 -14.50
C ARG A 78 7.99 8.26 -13.76
N ASP A 79 9.14 8.91 -13.83
CA ASP A 79 9.30 10.28 -13.36
C ASP A 79 8.77 11.24 -14.44
N MET A 80 7.76 12.03 -14.09
CA MET A 80 7.13 13.05 -14.94
C MET A 80 7.65 14.46 -14.63
N GLY A 81 8.69 14.57 -13.80
CA GLY A 81 9.28 15.84 -13.37
C GLY A 81 8.59 16.46 -12.16
N SER A 82 7.34 16.85 -12.27
CA SER A 82 6.56 17.42 -11.16
C SER A 82 5.75 16.40 -10.37
N TRP A 83 5.65 15.18 -10.83
CA TRP A 83 4.96 14.07 -10.19
C TRP A 83 5.54 12.73 -10.69
N VAL A 84 5.21 11.65 -10.02
CA VAL A 84 5.63 10.29 -10.39
C VAL A 84 4.40 9.48 -10.76
N SER A 85 4.45 8.85 -11.92
CA SER A 85 3.42 7.92 -12.39
C SER A 85 3.80 6.49 -12.03
N VAL A 86 2.87 5.75 -11.43
CA VAL A 86 3.03 4.32 -11.15
C VAL A 86 1.93 3.56 -11.84
N TYR A 87 2.30 2.63 -12.69
CA TYR A 87 1.40 1.69 -13.31
C TYR A 87 1.53 0.31 -12.65
N ASN A 88 0.43 -0.30 -12.30
CA ASN A 88 0.36 -1.68 -11.83
C ASN A 88 -0.64 -2.47 -12.67
N GLY A 89 -0.14 -3.42 -13.45
CA GLY A 89 -0.92 -4.29 -14.32
C GLY A 89 -1.56 -5.48 -13.59
N SER A 90 -1.27 -5.67 -12.30
CA SER A 90 -1.89 -6.67 -11.45
C SER A 90 -2.81 -5.99 -10.45
N PRO A 91 -4.02 -6.50 -10.18
CA PRO A 91 -4.86 -5.92 -9.13
C PRO A 91 -4.22 -6.08 -7.76
N GLY A 92 -4.38 -5.04 -6.95
CA GLY A 92 -3.80 -4.99 -5.61
C GLY A 92 -2.31 -4.64 -5.62
N LEU A 93 -1.95 -3.55 -4.96
CA LEU A 93 -0.57 -3.18 -4.72
C LEU A 93 -0.21 -3.58 -3.28
N PRO A 94 0.90 -4.31 -3.06
CA PRO A 94 1.31 -4.68 -1.71
C PRO A 94 1.43 -3.46 -0.80
N PRO A 95 0.94 -3.53 0.45
CA PRO A 95 0.98 -2.40 1.38
C PRO A 95 2.39 -1.82 1.57
N GLY A 96 3.42 -2.67 1.60
CA GLY A 96 4.81 -2.24 1.71
C GLY A 96 5.26 -1.38 0.53
N ILE A 97 4.90 -1.74 -0.69
CA ILE A 97 5.21 -0.92 -1.89
C ILE A 97 4.44 0.39 -1.82
N LEU A 98 3.16 0.35 -1.46
CA LEU A 98 2.36 1.56 -1.32
C LEU A 98 2.97 2.52 -0.28
N ARG A 99 3.44 2.02 0.87
CA ARG A 99 4.17 2.82 1.86
C ARG A 99 5.46 3.42 1.29
N ASN A 100 6.25 2.64 0.54
CA ASN A 100 7.49 3.14 -0.04
C ASN A 100 7.24 4.21 -1.11
N LEU A 101 6.20 4.06 -1.92
CA LEU A 101 5.75 5.08 -2.87
C LEU A 101 5.25 6.35 -2.15
N ALA A 102 4.52 6.19 -1.06
CA ALA A 102 4.07 7.31 -0.24
C ALA A 102 5.26 8.07 0.38
N ARG A 103 6.28 7.36 0.87
CA ARG A 103 7.55 7.98 1.33
C ARG A 103 8.27 8.72 0.21
N LEU A 104 8.34 8.12 -0.97
CA LEU A 104 8.92 8.78 -2.15
C LEU A 104 8.20 10.08 -2.49
N ALA A 105 6.88 10.12 -2.32
CA ALA A 105 6.05 11.30 -2.50
C ALA A 105 6.11 12.30 -1.32
N GLY A 106 6.91 12.03 -0.29
CA GLY A 106 7.00 12.88 0.91
C GLY A 106 5.79 12.80 1.85
N ALA A 107 4.92 11.81 1.68
CA ALA A 107 3.78 11.61 2.56
C ALA A 107 4.22 11.06 3.92
N HIS A 108 3.57 11.52 4.99
CA HIS A 108 3.80 11.00 6.33
C HIS A 108 3.25 9.58 6.47
N ILE A 109 4.05 8.68 7.03
CA ILE A 109 3.68 7.29 7.27
C ILE A 109 3.40 7.11 8.76
N TYR A 110 2.15 6.88 9.09
CA TYR A 110 1.71 6.69 10.47
C TYR A 110 2.09 5.33 11.06
N SER A 111 2.19 4.28 10.23
CA SER A 111 2.53 2.92 10.69
C SER A 111 3.31 2.15 9.64
N ASP A 112 4.29 1.36 10.08
CA ASP A 112 5.08 0.45 9.25
C ASP A 112 4.51 -0.97 9.18
N THR A 113 3.43 -1.23 9.90
CA THR A 113 2.73 -2.51 9.88
C THR A 113 1.60 -2.53 8.85
N ASP A 114 1.12 -3.74 8.50
CA ASP A 114 0.00 -3.94 7.57
C ASP A 114 -1.35 -3.97 8.29
N ASP A 115 -1.45 -3.21 9.37
CA ASP A 115 -2.70 -3.00 10.10
C ASP A 115 -3.55 -1.94 9.38
N ALA A 116 -4.88 -2.00 9.56
CA ALA A 116 -5.75 -0.98 9.02
C ALA A 116 -5.68 0.28 9.90
N LEU A 117 -5.25 1.39 9.31
CA LEU A 117 -5.11 2.66 10.01
C LEU A 117 -5.96 3.74 9.33
N TYR A 118 -6.66 4.49 10.16
CA TYR A 118 -7.47 5.64 9.77
C TYR A 118 -6.98 6.86 10.53
N ALA A 119 -6.67 7.94 9.85
CA ALA A 119 -6.24 9.19 10.46
C ALA A 119 -7.00 10.37 9.82
N GLY A 120 -7.63 11.19 10.62
CA GLY A 120 -8.30 12.40 10.15
C GLY A 120 -9.15 13.08 11.21
N ARG A 121 -9.30 14.39 11.06
CA ARG A 121 -10.17 15.24 11.89
C ARG A 121 -9.98 15.07 13.41
N GLY A 122 -8.73 14.94 13.85
CA GLY A 122 -8.42 14.81 15.28
C GLY A 122 -8.62 13.41 15.86
N VAL A 123 -8.83 12.40 15.02
CA VAL A 123 -8.95 11.00 15.45
C VAL A 123 -8.01 10.12 14.65
N ILE A 124 -7.35 9.19 15.33
CA ILE A 124 -6.59 8.11 14.73
C ILE A 124 -7.12 6.79 15.27
N ALA A 125 -7.41 5.84 14.39
CA ALA A 125 -7.82 4.50 14.75
C ALA A 125 -6.90 3.48 14.08
N LEU A 126 -6.46 2.47 14.83
CA LEU A 126 -5.71 1.34 14.32
C LEU A 126 -6.47 0.05 14.65
N HIS A 127 -6.75 -0.74 13.62
CA HIS A 127 -7.29 -2.09 13.78
C HIS A 127 -6.17 -3.10 13.50
N ALA A 128 -5.77 -3.81 14.52
CA ALA A 128 -4.65 -4.73 14.48
C ALA A 128 -4.99 -6.01 13.70
N ARG A 129 -4.27 -6.28 12.61
CA ARG A 129 -4.39 -7.53 11.86
C ARG A 129 -3.83 -8.72 12.66
N THR A 130 -2.75 -8.49 13.39
CA THR A 130 -2.05 -9.51 14.19
C THR A 130 -1.81 -9.02 15.60
N ALA A 131 -1.68 -9.94 16.55
CA ALA A 131 -1.28 -9.60 17.91
C ALA A 131 0.18 -9.11 17.98
N GLY A 132 0.50 -8.36 19.03
CA GLY A 132 1.84 -7.90 19.35
C GLY A 132 1.99 -6.39 19.42
N PRO A 133 3.24 -5.89 19.53
CA PRO A 133 3.51 -4.47 19.67
C PRO A 133 3.12 -3.69 18.41
N LYS A 134 2.50 -2.55 18.63
CA LYS A 134 2.08 -1.60 17.60
C LYS A 134 2.65 -0.23 17.90
N ALA A 135 2.92 0.52 16.83
CA ALA A 135 3.35 1.89 16.93
C ALA A 135 2.64 2.76 15.89
N ILE A 136 2.17 3.93 16.32
CA ILE A 136 1.65 4.97 15.43
C ILE A 136 2.59 6.15 15.55
N GLN A 137 3.23 6.53 14.44
CA GLN A 137 4.09 7.71 14.34
C GLN A 137 3.24 8.92 13.99
N LEU A 138 3.26 9.95 14.81
CA LEU A 138 2.58 11.21 14.54
C LEU A 138 3.52 12.16 13.78
N PRO A 139 3.00 13.11 13.00
CA PRO A 139 3.84 14.04 12.23
C PRO A 139 4.61 15.03 13.09
N ARG A 140 4.21 15.16 14.35
CA ARG A 140 4.82 16.02 15.38
C ARG A 140 4.32 15.63 16.75
N GLN A 141 4.82 16.26 17.81
CA GLN A 141 4.25 16.13 19.14
C GLN A 141 2.82 16.69 19.20
N LEU A 142 1.87 15.83 19.59
CA LEU A 142 0.46 16.18 19.75
C LEU A 142 -0.03 15.71 21.12
N ARG A 143 -1.07 16.34 21.65
CA ARG A 143 -1.82 15.77 22.77
C ARG A 143 -2.63 14.61 22.26
N VAL A 144 -2.56 13.50 22.99
CA VAL A 144 -3.18 12.23 22.65
C VAL A 144 -3.95 11.70 23.84
N ARG A 145 -5.16 11.24 23.61
CA ARG A 145 -6.00 10.55 24.59
C ARG A 145 -6.60 9.30 23.95
N GLU A 146 -6.46 8.17 24.60
CA GLU A 146 -7.11 6.94 24.18
C GLU A 146 -8.61 6.97 24.55
N LEU A 147 -9.49 6.60 23.60
CA LEU A 147 -10.94 6.76 23.76
C LEU A 147 -11.66 5.49 24.21
N LEU A 148 -11.17 4.29 23.88
CA LEU A 148 -11.91 3.05 24.14
C LEU A 148 -11.47 2.36 25.44
N ASP A 149 -10.25 1.90 25.53
CA ASP A 149 -9.78 1.04 26.63
C ASP A 149 -8.68 1.67 27.49
N GLY A 150 -8.40 2.95 27.26
CA GLY A 150 -7.36 3.68 27.98
C GLY A 150 -7.80 4.17 29.35
N ASP A 151 -6.84 4.61 30.17
CA ASP A 151 -7.08 5.26 31.47
C ASP A 151 -7.63 6.70 31.33
N GLY A 152 -7.91 7.14 30.11
CA GLY A 152 -8.42 8.48 29.79
C GLY A 152 -7.38 9.60 29.98
N ARG A 153 -6.12 9.26 30.28
CA ARG A 153 -5.07 10.23 30.49
C ARG A 153 -4.59 10.84 29.17
N GLU A 154 -4.42 12.14 29.20
CA GLU A 154 -3.78 12.85 28.11
C GLU A 154 -2.25 12.77 28.25
N ARG A 155 -1.58 12.62 27.12
CA ARG A 155 -0.12 12.71 27.03
C ARG A 155 0.28 13.46 25.78
N THR A 156 1.40 14.16 25.81
CA THR A 156 2.00 14.80 24.64
C THR A 156 3.09 13.88 24.08
N THR A 157 2.94 13.46 22.85
CA THR A 157 3.88 12.53 22.20
C THR A 157 3.83 12.68 20.68
N ASP A 158 4.89 12.28 20.01
CA ASP A 158 4.95 12.06 18.56
C ASP A 158 4.88 10.57 18.19
N ARG A 159 4.80 9.69 19.21
CA ARG A 159 4.72 8.24 18.99
C ARG A 159 3.79 7.60 20.01
N ILE A 160 2.80 6.86 19.52
CA ILE A 160 1.87 6.09 20.33
C ILE A 160 2.29 4.62 20.22
N GLU A 161 2.65 4.00 21.35
CA GLU A 161 3.04 2.60 21.42
C GLU A 161 2.08 1.85 22.34
N PHE A 162 1.68 0.65 21.94
CA PHE A 162 0.81 -0.24 22.69
C PHE A 162 0.94 -1.68 22.19
N ASP A 163 0.57 -2.63 23.05
CA ASP A 163 0.35 -4.01 22.62
C ASP A 163 -1.12 -4.19 22.23
N ALA A 164 -1.37 -4.93 21.17
CA ALA A 164 -2.71 -5.26 20.70
C ALA A 164 -2.89 -6.77 20.54
N SER A 165 -4.09 -7.25 20.82
CA SER A 165 -4.55 -8.56 20.39
C SER A 165 -4.86 -8.55 18.88
N ALA A 166 -4.88 -9.72 18.24
CA ALA A 166 -5.36 -9.79 16.86
C ALA A 166 -6.81 -9.30 16.77
N PHE A 167 -7.09 -8.47 15.77
CA PHE A 167 -8.40 -7.86 15.51
C PHE A 167 -8.86 -6.84 16.55
N GLU A 168 -7.99 -6.43 17.47
CA GLU A 168 -8.27 -5.36 18.41
C GLU A 168 -8.24 -4.00 17.68
N THR A 169 -9.13 -3.11 18.09
CA THR A 169 -9.18 -1.73 17.60
C THR A 169 -8.84 -0.77 18.74
N ARG A 170 -7.88 0.11 18.50
CA ARG A 170 -7.56 1.24 19.38
C ARG A 170 -7.91 2.55 18.70
N VAL A 171 -8.48 3.46 19.47
CA VAL A 171 -8.90 4.78 18.96
C VAL A 171 -8.34 5.87 19.86
N PHE A 172 -7.70 6.83 19.22
CA PHE A 172 -7.04 7.94 19.88
C PHE A 172 -7.61 9.26 19.37
N GLU A 173 -7.98 10.13 20.29
CA GLU A 173 -8.16 11.54 20.01
C GLU A 173 -6.80 12.21 19.96
N VAL A 174 -6.58 13.05 18.95
CA VAL A 174 -5.36 13.82 18.80
C VAL A 174 -5.70 15.27 18.52
N ASP A 175 -5.06 16.18 19.22
CA ASP A 175 -5.24 17.61 18.95
C ASP A 175 -4.61 17.97 17.60
N VAL A 176 -5.47 18.25 16.63
CA VAL A 176 -5.06 18.87 15.37
C VAL A 176 -5.39 20.35 15.49
N PRO A 177 -4.40 21.24 15.39
CA PRO A 177 -4.64 22.69 15.40
C PRO A 177 -5.43 23.13 14.20
#